data_aea4e959623d5879edbd5be6ed1f2e3e
#
_entry.id   aea4e959623d5879edbd5be6ed1f2e3e
#
_cell.length_a   1.000
_cell.length_b   1.000
_cell.length_c   1.000
_cell.angle_alpha   90.00
_cell.angle_beta   90.00
_cell.angle_gamma   90.00
#
_symmetry.space_group_name_H-M   'P 1'
#
loop_
_entity.id
_entity.type
_entity.pdbx_description
1 polymer ?
#
loop_
_entity_poly.entity_id
_entity_poly.type
_entity_poly.pdbx_seq_one_letter_code
_entity_poly.pdbx_strand_id
1 'polypeptide(L)'
;MTEVRVGIVSWNTSALLDRCLGALSAALDGLDAEIVVVDNASGDDSATVAARHRGVHVVVNRTNEGYARAMNQALADTPAPVLIALNPDTEPPPSSLAKLVERVHERPGAGLVVPRLLNPDGTLQPSVQRFPSLPLALVSGFVPPRWQRGRLGQRWWLEPGAPHDRCEPVDWAIGAVHVLRAGALGGMPPYCERSLMYAEDLELCWRLHRTGWQVWLEADIEIPHVGNAAGQRAWGWQRRHRYWAASYDVVRAVRGSAHARAWAGVNLAATAVHLAANRVGSLTAGPAAARRRHEAAVLRSLLPVHGRVLATGVPRLEAQPPASGLR
;
A
#
# COMPACT_ATOMS: atom_id res chain seq x y z
N MET A 1 -16.68 -26.08 -3.24
CA MET A 1 -16.89 -24.83 -2.46
C MET A 1 -15.70 -23.93 -2.73
N THR A 2 -15.95 -22.70 -3.16
CA THR A 2 -14.89 -21.74 -3.47
C THR A 2 -13.89 -21.62 -2.33
N GLU A 3 -12.62 -21.92 -2.60
CA GLU A 3 -11.55 -21.89 -1.60
C GLU A 3 -10.98 -20.49 -1.45
N VAL A 4 -10.99 -19.72 -2.55
CA VAL A 4 -10.35 -18.40 -2.61
C VAL A 4 -11.25 -17.40 -3.33
N ARG A 5 -11.40 -16.19 -2.75
CA ARG A 5 -11.93 -15.02 -3.44
C ARG A 5 -10.79 -14.07 -3.77
N VAL A 6 -10.62 -13.76 -5.05
CA VAL A 6 -9.65 -12.74 -5.52
C VAL A 6 -10.40 -11.46 -5.85
N GLY A 7 -10.06 -10.38 -5.18
CA GLY A 7 -10.55 -9.02 -5.46
C GLY A 7 -9.49 -8.18 -6.16
N ILE A 8 -9.87 -7.49 -7.22
CA ILE A 8 -9.02 -6.54 -7.95
C ILE A 8 -9.80 -5.24 -8.13
N VAL A 9 -9.17 -4.10 -7.83
CA VAL A 9 -9.74 -2.78 -8.11
C VAL A 9 -8.99 -2.13 -9.24
N SER A 10 -9.69 -1.76 -10.30
CA SER A 10 -9.13 -1.04 -11.45
C SER A 10 -9.65 0.39 -11.51
N TRP A 11 -8.75 1.34 -11.80
CA TRP A 11 -9.09 2.70 -12.15
C TRP A 11 -8.08 3.25 -13.15
N ASN A 12 -8.48 3.32 -14.43
CA ASN A 12 -7.65 3.74 -15.56
C ASN A 12 -6.34 2.93 -15.69
N THR A 13 -6.44 1.61 -15.60
CA THR A 13 -5.29 0.69 -15.63
C THR A 13 -5.48 -0.46 -16.63
N SER A 14 -6.23 -0.26 -17.72
CA SER A 14 -6.64 -1.30 -18.67
C SER A 14 -5.51 -2.24 -19.11
N ALA A 15 -4.36 -1.70 -19.56
CA ALA A 15 -3.24 -2.51 -20.02
C ALA A 15 -2.52 -3.29 -18.90
N LEU A 16 -2.49 -2.76 -17.67
CA LEU A 16 -1.94 -3.43 -16.50
C LEU A 16 -2.87 -4.54 -16.02
N LEU A 17 -4.17 -4.23 -15.97
CA LEU A 17 -5.21 -5.16 -15.61
C LEU A 17 -5.25 -6.38 -16.54
N ASP A 18 -5.08 -6.17 -17.86
CA ASP A 18 -5.05 -7.25 -18.84
C ASP A 18 -3.91 -8.24 -18.56
N ARG A 19 -2.69 -7.74 -18.28
CA ARG A 19 -1.55 -8.58 -17.93
C ARG A 19 -1.76 -9.30 -16.59
N CYS A 20 -2.25 -8.59 -15.60
CA CYS A 20 -2.57 -9.18 -14.29
C CYS A 20 -3.56 -10.34 -14.43
N LEU A 21 -4.69 -10.12 -15.10
CA LEU A 21 -5.72 -11.14 -15.30
C LEU A 21 -5.21 -12.32 -16.15
N GLY A 22 -4.39 -12.04 -17.16
CA GLY A 22 -3.75 -13.07 -17.98
C GLY A 22 -2.82 -14.01 -17.20
N ALA A 23 -2.21 -13.51 -16.11
CA ALA A 23 -1.33 -14.30 -15.26
C ALA A 23 -2.09 -15.14 -14.20
N LEU A 24 -3.34 -14.80 -13.86
CA LEU A 24 -4.03 -15.37 -12.69
C LEU A 24 -4.28 -16.88 -12.80
N SER A 25 -4.66 -17.38 -13.96
CA SER A 25 -4.95 -18.81 -14.13
C SER A 25 -3.75 -19.70 -13.75
N ALA A 26 -2.56 -19.30 -14.18
CA ALA A 26 -1.33 -20.02 -13.82
C ALA A 26 -0.88 -19.74 -12.37
N ALA A 27 -1.14 -18.56 -11.85
CA ALA A 27 -0.76 -18.20 -10.49
C ALA A 27 -1.61 -18.88 -9.41
N LEU A 28 -2.88 -19.17 -9.73
CA LEU A 28 -3.86 -19.85 -8.88
C LEU A 28 -3.95 -21.35 -9.13
N ASP A 29 -3.00 -21.92 -9.85
CA ASP A 29 -3.00 -23.33 -10.29
C ASP A 29 -3.44 -24.30 -9.17
N GLY A 30 -4.45 -25.11 -9.47
CA GLY A 30 -5.01 -26.10 -8.53
C GLY A 30 -6.03 -25.55 -7.51
N LEU A 31 -6.33 -24.25 -7.50
CA LEU A 31 -7.31 -23.65 -6.56
C LEU A 31 -8.68 -23.39 -7.21
N ASP A 32 -9.75 -23.69 -6.47
CA ASP A 32 -11.10 -23.23 -6.80
C ASP A 32 -11.25 -21.77 -6.38
N ALA A 33 -11.00 -20.84 -7.33
CA ALA A 33 -10.96 -19.41 -7.11
C ALA A 33 -12.04 -18.64 -7.85
N GLU A 34 -12.71 -17.74 -7.15
CA GLU A 34 -13.64 -16.77 -7.73
C GLU A 34 -12.93 -15.40 -7.86
N ILE A 35 -12.92 -14.85 -9.07
CA ILE A 35 -12.24 -13.58 -9.39
C ILE A 35 -13.27 -12.48 -9.59
N VAL A 36 -13.16 -11.40 -8.81
CA VAL A 36 -14.03 -10.23 -8.92
C VAL A 36 -13.17 -8.99 -9.20
N VAL A 37 -13.47 -8.33 -10.31
CA VAL A 37 -12.87 -7.04 -10.66
C VAL A 37 -13.89 -5.94 -10.42
N VAL A 38 -13.54 -4.96 -9.61
CA VAL A 38 -14.30 -3.73 -9.46
C VAL A 38 -13.65 -2.64 -10.31
N ASP A 39 -14.30 -2.27 -11.41
CA ASP A 39 -13.95 -1.08 -12.16
C ASP A 39 -14.50 0.15 -11.43
N ASN A 40 -13.60 0.95 -10.91
CA ASN A 40 -13.94 2.06 -10.00
C ASN A 40 -14.21 3.37 -10.76
N ALA A 41 -15.08 3.32 -11.77
CA ALA A 41 -15.42 4.40 -12.70
C ALA A 41 -14.22 4.82 -13.58
N SER A 42 -13.61 3.87 -14.27
CA SER A 42 -12.54 4.16 -15.24
C SER A 42 -13.05 4.93 -16.45
N GLY A 43 -12.22 5.80 -16.99
CA GLY A 43 -12.44 6.48 -18.26
C GLY A 43 -11.77 5.80 -19.44
N ASP A 44 -11.06 4.68 -19.20
CA ASP A 44 -10.42 3.83 -20.21
C ASP A 44 -11.19 2.50 -20.40
N ASP A 45 -10.62 1.58 -21.17
CA ASP A 45 -11.25 0.28 -21.48
C ASP A 45 -11.15 -0.77 -20.34
N SER A 46 -10.83 -0.39 -19.10
CA SER A 46 -10.60 -1.33 -17.99
C SER A 46 -11.75 -2.32 -17.79
N ALA A 47 -13.00 -1.85 -17.72
CA ALA A 47 -14.17 -2.73 -17.56
C ALA A 47 -14.34 -3.70 -18.74
N THR A 48 -14.14 -3.23 -19.96
CA THR A 48 -14.23 -4.05 -21.18
C THR A 48 -13.12 -5.10 -21.23
N VAL A 49 -11.92 -4.74 -20.83
CA VAL A 49 -10.76 -5.65 -20.74
C VAL A 49 -11.06 -6.75 -19.72
N ALA A 50 -11.51 -6.39 -18.51
CA ALA A 50 -11.84 -7.37 -17.49
C ALA A 50 -12.92 -8.37 -17.96
N ALA A 51 -13.94 -7.90 -18.65
CA ALA A 51 -15.06 -8.73 -19.15
C ALA A 51 -14.63 -9.75 -20.25
N ARG A 52 -13.48 -9.58 -20.89
CA ARG A 52 -12.95 -10.54 -21.88
C ARG A 52 -12.32 -11.77 -21.23
N HIS A 53 -11.89 -11.67 -19.97
CA HIS A 53 -11.29 -12.79 -19.25
C HIS A 53 -12.38 -13.73 -18.70
N ARG A 54 -12.33 -15.00 -19.12
CA ARG A 54 -13.32 -16.01 -18.70
C ARG A 54 -13.24 -16.26 -17.19
N GLY A 55 -14.41 -16.35 -16.54
CA GLY A 55 -14.49 -16.61 -15.10
C GLY A 55 -14.25 -15.38 -14.22
N VAL A 56 -14.13 -14.20 -14.82
CA VAL A 56 -14.01 -12.93 -14.08
C VAL A 56 -15.40 -12.29 -13.95
N HIS A 57 -15.79 -11.98 -12.72
CA HIS A 57 -16.98 -11.19 -12.43
C HIS A 57 -16.62 -9.70 -12.38
N VAL A 58 -17.29 -8.87 -13.17
CA VAL A 58 -17.00 -7.44 -13.25
C VAL A 58 -18.12 -6.63 -12.60
N VAL A 59 -17.75 -5.79 -11.65
CA VAL A 59 -18.61 -4.78 -11.02
C VAL A 59 -18.15 -3.41 -11.50
N VAL A 60 -19.06 -2.59 -12.03
CA VAL A 60 -18.73 -1.24 -12.52
C VAL A 60 -19.38 -0.20 -11.62
N ASN A 61 -18.55 0.57 -10.92
CA ASN A 61 -19.00 1.68 -10.10
C ASN A 61 -19.35 2.91 -10.95
N ARG A 62 -20.36 3.68 -10.54
CA ARG A 62 -20.75 4.93 -11.23
C ARG A 62 -19.77 6.09 -10.93
N THR A 63 -19.13 6.04 -9.77
CA THR A 63 -18.16 7.04 -9.30
C THR A 63 -16.96 6.32 -8.68
N ASN A 64 -15.82 6.98 -8.59
CA ASN A 64 -14.66 6.42 -7.91
C ASN A 64 -14.91 6.44 -6.39
N GLU A 65 -15.21 5.28 -5.82
CA GLU A 65 -15.55 5.09 -4.40
C GLU A 65 -14.31 5.03 -3.48
N GLY A 66 -13.10 5.11 -4.06
CA GLY A 66 -11.84 4.87 -3.37
C GLY A 66 -11.46 3.40 -3.30
N TYR A 67 -10.17 3.14 -3.00
CA TYR A 67 -9.61 1.78 -3.03
C TYR A 67 -10.25 0.86 -1.99
N ALA A 68 -10.30 1.29 -0.73
CA ALA A 68 -10.79 0.47 0.38
C ALA A 68 -12.22 -0.02 0.15
N ARG A 69 -13.13 0.89 -0.24
CA ARG A 69 -14.53 0.56 -0.49
C ARG A 69 -14.71 -0.36 -1.70
N ALA A 70 -14.03 -0.06 -2.79
CA ALA A 70 -14.08 -0.90 -4.00
C ALA A 70 -13.47 -2.30 -3.75
N MET A 71 -12.39 -2.40 -2.97
CA MET A 71 -11.82 -3.69 -2.60
C MET A 71 -12.74 -4.46 -1.65
N ASN A 72 -13.38 -3.80 -0.69
CA ASN A 72 -14.39 -4.43 0.15
C ASN A 72 -15.57 -4.97 -0.66
N GLN A 73 -16.01 -4.24 -1.71
CA GLN A 73 -17.03 -4.76 -2.66
C GLN A 73 -16.56 -6.03 -3.38
N ALA A 74 -15.30 -6.06 -3.83
CA ALA A 74 -14.74 -7.21 -4.54
C ALA A 74 -14.65 -8.47 -3.64
N LEU A 75 -14.39 -8.26 -2.33
CA LEU A 75 -14.17 -9.33 -1.35
C LEU A 75 -15.40 -9.66 -0.50
N ALA A 76 -16.54 -8.98 -0.72
CA ALA A 76 -17.77 -9.19 0.03
C ALA A 76 -18.50 -10.49 -0.37
N ASP A 77 -19.46 -10.88 0.48
CA ASP A 77 -20.49 -11.90 0.23
C ASP A 77 -19.91 -13.24 -0.29
N THR A 78 -18.82 -13.70 0.33
CA THR A 78 -18.18 -14.97 -0.04
C THR A 78 -17.99 -15.86 1.19
N PRO A 79 -18.22 -17.18 1.07
CA PRO A 79 -17.85 -18.15 2.07
C PRO A 79 -16.36 -18.56 2.03
N ALA A 80 -15.59 -18.03 1.08
CA ALA A 80 -14.20 -18.41 0.89
C ALA A 80 -13.36 -18.18 2.15
N PRO A 81 -12.62 -19.18 2.64
CA PRO A 81 -11.78 -19.06 3.82
C PRO A 81 -10.55 -18.19 3.62
N VAL A 82 -10.15 -17.96 2.36
CA VAL A 82 -9.01 -17.12 1.99
C VAL A 82 -9.46 -16.04 1.01
N LEU A 83 -9.06 -14.79 1.30
CA LEU A 83 -9.32 -13.63 0.47
C LEU A 83 -8.00 -13.09 -0.06
N ILE A 84 -7.93 -12.81 -1.36
CA ILE A 84 -6.76 -12.19 -2.00
C ILE A 84 -7.15 -10.81 -2.49
N ALA A 85 -6.57 -9.75 -1.91
CA ALA A 85 -6.62 -8.42 -2.49
C ALA A 85 -5.37 -8.23 -3.36
N LEU A 86 -5.60 -7.98 -4.64
CA LEU A 86 -4.55 -7.90 -5.65
C LEU A 86 -4.63 -6.58 -6.42
N ASN A 87 -3.51 -5.88 -6.52
CA ASN A 87 -3.45 -4.69 -7.35
C ASN A 87 -3.39 -5.07 -8.85
N PRO A 88 -4.03 -4.27 -9.73
CA PRO A 88 -4.07 -4.55 -11.17
C PRO A 88 -2.72 -4.36 -11.87
N ASP A 89 -1.71 -3.82 -11.18
CA ASP A 89 -0.35 -3.59 -11.68
C ASP A 89 0.66 -4.62 -11.13
N THR A 90 0.17 -5.80 -10.73
CA THR A 90 0.96 -6.98 -10.37
C THR A 90 0.93 -8.01 -11.50
N GLU A 91 2.01 -8.80 -11.63
CA GLU A 91 2.09 -9.91 -12.57
C GLU A 91 2.53 -11.19 -11.81
N PRO A 92 1.59 -11.86 -11.10
CA PRO A 92 1.95 -13.01 -10.25
C PRO A 92 2.45 -14.18 -11.10
N PRO A 93 3.66 -14.71 -10.82
CA PRO A 93 4.21 -15.89 -11.51
C PRO A 93 3.36 -17.16 -11.30
N PRO A 94 3.53 -18.18 -12.14
CA PRO A 94 2.84 -19.46 -11.98
C PRO A 94 2.96 -20.02 -10.56
N SER A 95 1.85 -20.52 -10.03
CA SER A 95 1.68 -21.09 -8.68
C SER A 95 2.03 -20.16 -7.51
N SER A 96 2.36 -18.86 -7.75
CA SER A 96 2.77 -17.95 -6.67
C SER A 96 1.63 -17.65 -5.69
N LEU A 97 0.42 -17.42 -6.18
CA LEU A 97 -0.74 -17.19 -5.33
C LEU A 97 -1.19 -18.47 -4.63
N ALA A 98 -1.12 -19.63 -5.31
CA ALA A 98 -1.41 -20.92 -4.69
C ALA A 98 -0.47 -21.21 -3.51
N LYS A 99 0.82 -20.95 -3.67
CA LYS A 99 1.81 -21.07 -2.58
C LYS A 99 1.50 -20.13 -1.42
N LEU A 100 1.11 -18.87 -1.69
CA LEU A 100 0.73 -17.94 -0.62
C LEU A 100 -0.50 -18.42 0.15
N VAL A 101 -1.48 -19.02 -0.53
CA VAL A 101 -2.65 -19.63 0.12
C VAL A 101 -2.22 -20.82 0.99
N GLU A 102 -1.32 -21.68 0.49
CA GLU A 102 -0.72 -22.76 1.29
C GLU A 102 -0.04 -22.21 2.56
N ARG A 103 0.74 -21.13 2.46
CA ARG A 103 1.36 -20.49 3.63
C ARG A 103 0.32 -19.98 4.65
N VAL A 104 -0.83 -19.48 4.21
CA VAL A 104 -1.93 -19.14 5.15
C VAL A 104 -2.37 -20.37 5.94
N HIS A 105 -2.47 -21.54 5.31
CA HIS A 105 -2.87 -22.78 5.99
C HIS A 105 -1.77 -23.30 6.92
N GLU A 106 -0.51 -23.27 6.49
CA GLU A 106 0.65 -23.73 7.27
C GLU A 106 0.93 -22.86 8.52
N ARG A 107 0.43 -21.62 8.55
CA ARG A 107 0.66 -20.66 9.64
C ARG A 107 -0.64 -20.31 10.37
N PRO A 108 -1.09 -21.10 11.35
CA PRO A 108 -2.37 -20.87 12.05
C PRO A 108 -2.49 -19.48 12.68
N GLY A 109 -1.36 -18.86 13.08
CA GLY A 109 -1.32 -17.51 13.64
C GLY A 109 -1.28 -16.37 12.60
N ALA A 110 -1.13 -16.67 11.30
CA ALA A 110 -1.12 -15.66 10.26
C ALA A 110 -2.56 -15.24 9.89
N GLY A 111 -2.85 -13.96 10.08
CA GLY A 111 -4.07 -13.32 9.56
C GLY A 111 -3.88 -12.75 8.15
N LEU A 112 -2.64 -12.42 7.81
CA LEU A 112 -2.23 -11.90 6.51
C LEU A 112 -0.88 -12.49 6.12
N VAL A 113 -0.77 -12.91 4.87
CA VAL A 113 0.48 -13.35 4.23
C VAL A 113 0.74 -12.49 3.00
N VAL A 114 1.98 -12.04 2.82
CA VAL A 114 2.37 -11.18 1.70
C VAL A 114 3.65 -11.71 1.04
N PRO A 115 3.80 -11.56 -0.29
CA PRO A 115 5.02 -11.91 -0.99
C PRO A 115 6.10 -10.84 -0.87
N ARG A 116 7.29 -11.19 -1.28
CA ARG A 116 8.34 -10.25 -1.65
C ARG A 116 7.98 -9.59 -2.98
N LEU A 117 7.98 -8.27 -3.01
CA LEU A 117 7.69 -7.52 -4.24
C LEU A 117 8.96 -7.16 -4.99
N LEU A 118 8.89 -7.24 -6.31
CA LEU A 118 9.96 -6.82 -7.21
C LEU A 118 9.49 -5.65 -8.10
N ASN A 119 10.39 -4.73 -8.37
CA ASN A 119 10.20 -3.73 -9.41
C ASN A 119 10.23 -4.41 -10.79
N PRO A 120 9.71 -3.76 -11.87
CA PRO A 120 9.74 -4.32 -13.22
C PRO A 120 11.13 -4.68 -13.76
N ASP A 121 12.19 -4.08 -13.19
CA ASP A 121 13.59 -4.37 -13.53
C ASP A 121 14.18 -5.54 -12.72
N GLY A 122 13.37 -6.23 -11.91
CA GLY A 122 13.78 -7.34 -11.06
C GLY A 122 14.46 -6.93 -9.75
N THR A 123 14.64 -5.65 -9.49
CA THR A 123 15.18 -5.18 -8.20
C THR A 123 14.14 -5.28 -7.09
N LEU A 124 14.60 -5.45 -5.85
CA LEU A 124 13.72 -5.48 -4.68
C LEU A 124 12.88 -4.20 -4.59
N GLN A 125 11.56 -4.37 -4.42
CA GLN A 125 10.65 -3.29 -4.07
C GLN A 125 10.37 -3.36 -2.56
N PRO A 126 10.77 -2.34 -1.77
CA PRO A 126 10.46 -2.31 -0.35
C PRO A 126 8.94 -2.29 -0.12
N SER A 127 8.44 -3.34 0.53
CA SER A 127 7.00 -3.56 0.69
C SER A 127 6.55 -3.78 2.13
N VAL A 128 7.50 -4.01 3.06
CA VAL A 128 7.21 -4.24 4.47
C VAL A 128 7.92 -3.20 5.34
N GLN A 129 7.30 -2.79 6.41
CA GLN A 129 7.77 -1.69 7.25
C GLN A 129 7.43 -1.92 8.72
N ARG A 130 8.07 -1.13 9.60
CA ARG A 130 7.67 -1.03 11.02
C ARG A 130 6.50 -0.08 11.19
N PHE A 131 5.67 -0.35 12.20
CA PHE A 131 4.59 0.59 12.54
C PHE A 131 5.12 1.98 12.86
N PRO A 132 4.42 3.04 12.44
CA PRO A 132 4.78 4.40 12.77
C PRO A 132 4.97 4.59 14.28
N SER A 133 6.15 5.10 14.66
CA SER A 133 6.50 5.36 16.06
C SER A 133 7.42 6.58 16.16
N LEU A 134 7.49 7.20 17.33
CA LEU A 134 8.39 8.34 17.55
C LEU A 134 9.87 7.97 17.36
N PRO A 135 10.39 6.85 17.90
CA PRO A 135 11.77 6.44 17.64
C PRO A 135 12.03 6.20 16.14
N LEU A 136 11.12 5.52 15.43
CA LEU A 136 11.27 5.30 13.99
C LEU A 136 11.30 6.63 13.23
N ALA A 137 10.44 7.58 13.56
CA ALA A 137 10.41 8.90 12.92
C ALA A 137 11.70 9.70 13.18
N LEU A 138 12.27 9.61 14.38
CA LEU A 138 13.56 10.24 14.70
C LEU A 138 14.69 9.61 13.88
N VAL A 139 14.74 8.28 13.83
CA VAL A 139 15.79 7.59 13.07
C VAL A 139 15.65 7.86 11.57
N SER A 140 14.47 7.67 11.00
CA SER A 140 14.23 7.88 9.55
C SER A 140 14.38 9.35 9.13
N GLY A 141 14.00 10.28 10.03
CA GLY A 141 14.03 11.72 9.74
C GLY A 141 15.40 12.38 9.90
N PHE A 142 16.27 11.90 10.80
CA PHE A 142 17.49 12.61 11.16
C PHE A 142 18.78 11.80 10.98
N VAL A 143 18.71 10.47 10.88
CA VAL A 143 19.88 9.66 10.60
C VAL A 143 20.19 9.71 9.10
N PRO A 144 21.41 10.09 8.70
CA PRO A 144 21.81 10.13 7.29
C PRO A 144 21.61 8.78 6.58
N PRO A 145 21.15 8.75 5.30
CA PRO A 145 20.88 7.51 4.57
C PRO A 145 22.05 6.50 4.55
N ARG A 146 23.30 6.99 4.52
CA ARG A 146 24.48 6.12 4.58
C ARG A 146 24.59 5.31 5.88
N TRP A 147 24.04 5.82 6.99
CA TRP A 147 24.02 5.16 8.28
C TRP A 147 22.75 4.33 8.50
N GLN A 148 21.73 4.53 7.68
CA GLN A 148 20.52 3.71 7.69
C GLN A 148 20.73 2.34 7.04
N ARG A 149 21.89 2.08 6.44
CA ARG A 149 22.28 0.80 5.86
C ARG A 149 22.80 -0.18 6.92
N GLY A 150 22.83 -1.46 6.61
CA GLY A 150 23.33 -2.49 7.49
C GLY A 150 22.47 -2.73 8.73
N ARG A 151 23.09 -3.03 9.88
CA ARG A 151 22.40 -3.42 11.11
C ARG A 151 21.35 -2.41 11.60
N LEU A 152 21.59 -1.10 11.44
CA LEU A 152 20.65 -0.06 11.85
C LEU A 152 19.41 -0.09 10.94
N GLY A 153 19.58 -0.15 9.63
CA GLY A 153 18.51 -0.28 8.68
C GLY A 153 17.71 -1.56 8.89
N GLN A 154 18.37 -2.69 9.08
CA GLN A 154 17.74 -3.98 9.40
C GLN A 154 16.88 -3.90 10.67
N ARG A 155 17.44 -3.34 11.76
CA ARG A 155 16.72 -3.21 13.03
C ARG A 155 15.44 -2.37 12.92
N TRP A 156 15.48 -1.29 12.15
CA TRP A 156 14.39 -0.32 12.03
C TRP A 156 13.58 -0.45 10.74
N TRP A 157 13.92 -1.42 9.90
CA TRP A 157 13.29 -1.62 8.59
C TRP A 157 13.30 -0.34 7.73
N LEU A 158 14.44 0.35 7.74
CA LEU A 158 14.64 1.55 6.96
C LEU A 158 15.14 1.19 5.55
N GLU A 159 14.61 1.87 4.55
CA GLU A 159 15.22 1.82 3.22
C GLU A 159 16.58 2.54 3.20
N PRO A 160 17.58 1.97 2.55
CA PRO A 160 17.64 0.71 1.78
C PRO A 160 18.11 -0.50 2.58
N GLY A 161 18.00 -0.50 3.89
CA GLY A 161 18.55 -1.54 4.76
C GLY A 161 17.52 -2.51 5.33
N ALA A 162 16.24 -2.37 4.96
CA ALA A 162 15.19 -3.27 5.44
C ALA A 162 15.39 -4.70 4.92
N PRO A 163 15.35 -5.72 5.80
CA PRO A 163 15.48 -7.10 5.37
C PRO A 163 14.18 -7.54 4.66
N HIS A 164 14.35 -8.13 3.48
CA HIS A 164 13.26 -8.76 2.72
C HIS A 164 13.74 -10.13 2.23
N ASP A 165 14.69 -10.72 2.93
CA ASP A 165 15.37 -11.97 2.54
C ASP A 165 14.95 -13.19 3.38
N ARG A 166 14.02 -12.99 4.32
CA ARG A 166 13.55 -14.04 5.24
C ARG A 166 12.05 -14.07 5.33
N CYS A 167 11.52 -15.30 5.46
CA CYS A 167 10.12 -15.50 5.82
C CYS A 167 9.98 -15.24 7.33
N GLU A 168 9.34 -14.13 7.69
CA GLU A 168 9.23 -13.71 9.09
C GLU A 168 7.99 -12.83 9.34
N PRO A 169 7.53 -12.73 10.60
CA PRO A 169 6.50 -11.78 10.97
C PRO A 169 6.97 -10.34 10.78
N VAL A 170 6.10 -9.50 10.25
CA VAL A 170 6.34 -8.08 10.01
C VAL A 170 5.27 -7.22 10.66
N ASP A 171 5.55 -5.92 10.87
CA ASP A 171 4.54 -5.03 11.46
C ASP A 171 3.42 -4.73 10.45
N TRP A 172 3.78 -4.30 9.24
CA TRP A 172 2.81 -4.07 8.17
C TRP A 172 3.43 -4.16 6.78
N ALA A 173 2.57 -4.39 5.79
CA ALA A 173 2.94 -4.50 4.39
C ALA A 173 2.02 -3.66 3.52
N ILE A 174 2.55 -3.13 2.39
CA ILE A 174 1.75 -2.38 1.42
C ILE A 174 0.74 -3.29 0.72
N GLY A 175 -0.43 -2.73 0.39
CA GLY A 175 -1.59 -3.44 -0.16
C GLY A 175 -1.50 -3.87 -1.62
N ALA A 176 -0.31 -4.26 -2.12
CA ALA A 176 -0.16 -4.72 -3.51
C ALA A 176 -0.65 -6.15 -3.71
N VAL A 177 -0.33 -7.04 -2.77
CA VAL A 177 -0.77 -8.43 -2.70
C VAL A 177 -0.99 -8.80 -1.25
N HIS A 178 -2.24 -8.92 -0.83
CA HIS A 178 -2.62 -9.36 0.50
C HIS A 178 -3.40 -10.67 0.41
N VAL A 179 -2.87 -11.73 1.02
CA VAL A 179 -3.56 -13.02 1.16
C VAL A 179 -4.03 -13.17 2.59
N LEU A 180 -5.33 -13.02 2.79
CA LEU A 180 -5.98 -12.85 4.09
C LEU A 180 -6.69 -14.14 4.51
N ARG A 181 -6.55 -14.53 5.75
CA ARG A 181 -7.44 -15.49 6.40
C ARG A 181 -8.76 -14.78 6.73
N ALA A 182 -9.87 -15.18 6.11
CA ALA A 182 -11.18 -14.55 6.33
C ALA A 182 -11.59 -14.54 7.82
N GLY A 183 -11.33 -15.63 8.55
CA GLY A 183 -11.61 -15.71 9.98
C GLY A 183 -10.84 -14.71 10.85
N ALA A 184 -9.68 -14.20 10.40
CA ALA A 184 -8.92 -13.20 11.13
C ALA A 184 -9.57 -11.81 11.12
N LEU A 185 -10.51 -11.57 10.21
CA LEU A 185 -11.22 -10.30 10.09
C LEU A 185 -12.35 -10.13 11.12
N GLY A 186 -12.76 -11.21 11.81
CA GLY A 186 -13.81 -11.17 12.84
C GLY A 186 -15.16 -10.68 12.30
N GLY A 187 -15.48 -10.95 11.03
CA GLY A 187 -16.71 -10.49 10.38
C GLY A 187 -16.70 -9.03 9.92
N MET A 188 -15.58 -8.33 10.08
CA MET A 188 -15.44 -6.95 9.60
C MET A 188 -14.88 -6.93 8.16
N PRO A 189 -15.18 -5.88 7.37
CA PRO A 189 -14.54 -5.70 6.07
C PRO A 189 -13.01 -5.65 6.21
N PRO A 190 -12.27 -6.15 5.21
CA PRO A 190 -10.80 -6.11 5.22
C PRO A 190 -10.25 -4.70 5.41
N TYR A 191 -10.77 -3.72 4.70
CA TYR A 191 -10.21 -2.38 4.65
C TYR A 191 -11.11 -1.32 5.27
N CYS A 192 -10.52 -0.38 6.01
CA CYS A 192 -11.21 0.75 6.60
C CYS A 192 -11.48 1.83 5.53
N GLU A 193 -12.75 2.22 5.38
CA GLU A 193 -13.21 3.12 4.32
C GLU A 193 -13.10 4.63 4.66
N ARG A 194 -12.40 4.99 5.75
CA ARG A 194 -12.26 6.41 6.18
C ARG A 194 -11.43 7.25 5.21
N SER A 195 -10.52 6.63 4.48
CA SER A 195 -9.68 7.28 3.47
C SER A 195 -10.03 6.73 2.08
N LEU A 196 -9.99 7.58 1.07
CA LEU A 196 -10.18 7.15 -0.31
C LEU A 196 -9.04 6.25 -0.80
N MET A 197 -7.83 6.50 -0.32
CA MET A 197 -6.63 5.75 -0.66
C MET A 197 -5.53 6.07 0.35
N TYR A 198 -4.64 5.11 0.56
CA TYR A 198 -3.51 5.09 1.49
C TYR A 198 -3.88 4.84 2.95
N ALA A 199 -2.99 4.14 3.60
CA ALA A 199 -3.04 3.71 5.00
C ALA A 199 -4.19 2.74 5.37
N GLU A 200 -4.98 2.27 4.42
CA GLU A 200 -5.92 1.16 4.61
C GLU A 200 -5.19 -0.15 4.92
N ASP A 201 -4.04 -0.36 4.29
CA ASP A 201 -3.10 -1.46 4.56
C ASP A 201 -2.46 -1.37 5.95
N LEU A 202 -2.03 -0.19 6.34
CA LEU A 202 -1.49 0.09 7.68
C LEU A 202 -2.55 -0.16 8.76
N GLU A 203 -3.80 0.29 8.55
CA GLU A 203 -4.91 0.07 9.50
C GLU A 203 -5.23 -1.41 9.63
N LEU A 204 -5.37 -2.13 8.52
CA LEU A 204 -5.63 -3.57 8.50
C LEU A 204 -4.57 -4.33 9.30
N CYS A 205 -3.28 -4.09 9.01
CA CYS A 205 -2.18 -4.75 9.71
C CYS A 205 -2.20 -4.43 11.21
N TRP A 206 -2.45 -3.17 11.59
CA TRP A 206 -2.57 -2.81 13.00
C TRP A 206 -3.74 -3.48 13.70
N ARG A 207 -4.88 -3.59 13.02
CA ARG A 207 -6.07 -4.27 13.53
C ARG A 207 -5.81 -5.77 13.74
N LEU A 208 -5.17 -6.43 12.78
CA LEU A 208 -4.75 -7.83 12.90
C LEU A 208 -3.85 -8.05 14.11
N HIS A 209 -2.80 -7.24 14.30
CA HIS A 209 -1.93 -7.35 15.47
C HIS A 209 -2.67 -7.15 16.81
N ARG A 210 -3.62 -6.21 16.86
CA ARG A 210 -4.41 -5.95 18.07
C ARG A 210 -5.35 -7.08 18.43
N THR A 211 -5.75 -7.89 17.47
CA THR A 211 -6.59 -9.08 17.66
C THR A 211 -5.79 -10.38 17.78
N GLY A 212 -4.44 -10.28 17.91
CA GLY A 212 -3.54 -11.40 18.14
C GLY A 212 -3.08 -12.13 16.87
N TRP A 213 -3.42 -11.61 15.68
CA TRP A 213 -2.97 -12.17 14.41
C TRP A 213 -1.64 -11.57 13.98
N GLN A 214 -0.89 -12.33 13.20
CA GLN A 214 0.39 -11.90 12.61
C GLN A 214 0.24 -11.56 11.13
N VAL A 215 1.10 -10.65 10.66
CA VAL A 215 1.36 -10.39 9.24
C VAL A 215 2.69 -11.06 8.89
N TRP A 216 2.71 -11.91 7.88
CA TRP A 216 3.90 -12.68 7.48
C TRP A 216 4.40 -12.28 6.10
N LEU A 217 5.70 -12.00 6.00
CA LEU A 217 6.42 -11.91 4.72
C LEU A 217 6.89 -13.30 4.31
N GLU A 218 6.56 -13.72 3.08
CA GLU A 218 7.10 -14.90 2.41
C GLU A 218 8.13 -14.45 1.38
N ALA A 219 9.38 -14.35 1.81
CA ALA A 219 10.47 -13.80 1.00
C ALA A 219 10.91 -14.72 -0.14
N ASP A 220 10.55 -16.00 -0.09
CA ASP A 220 10.79 -17.01 -1.13
C ASP A 220 9.74 -17.00 -2.25
N ILE A 221 8.67 -16.19 -2.11
CA ILE A 221 7.65 -16.01 -3.13
C ILE A 221 7.74 -14.57 -3.64
N GLU A 222 8.17 -14.42 -4.90
CA GLU A 222 8.40 -13.12 -5.52
C GLU A 222 7.28 -12.78 -6.50
N ILE A 223 6.76 -11.55 -6.43
CA ILE A 223 5.73 -11.06 -7.36
C ILE A 223 6.17 -9.70 -7.91
N PRO A 224 6.29 -9.55 -9.25
CA PRO A 224 6.50 -8.26 -9.89
C PRO A 224 5.32 -7.31 -9.67
N HIS A 225 5.64 -6.05 -9.35
CA HIS A 225 4.66 -5.00 -9.12
C HIS A 225 5.18 -3.69 -9.70
N VAL A 226 4.43 -3.09 -10.62
CA VAL A 226 4.83 -1.82 -11.27
C VAL A 226 4.87 -0.68 -10.26
N GLY A 227 3.95 -0.71 -9.33
CA GLY A 227 3.91 0.21 -8.19
C GLY A 227 3.23 1.55 -8.48
N ASN A 228 2.12 1.77 -7.78
CA ASN A 228 1.45 3.07 -7.67
C ASN A 228 1.05 3.72 -9.01
N ALA A 229 0.79 2.93 -10.04
CA ALA A 229 0.46 3.42 -11.38
C ALA A 229 -0.79 4.32 -11.39
N ALA A 230 -1.86 3.90 -10.71
CA ALA A 230 -3.09 4.68 -10.58
C ALA A 230 -2.88 5.95 -9.74
N GLY A 231 -2.23 5.86 -8.58
CA GLY A 231 -1.96 7.00 -7.70
C GLY A 231 -1.04 8.04 -8.32
N GLN A 232 -0.03 7.61 -9.09
CA GLN A 232 0.86 8.52 -9.82
C GLN A 232 0.10 9.31 -10.90
N ARG A 233 -0.79 8.64 -11.65
CA ARG A 233 -1.63 9.29 -12.67
C ARG A 233 -2.65 10.24 -12.05
N ALA A 234 -3.27 9.84 -10.93
CA ALA A 234 -4.32 10.63 -10.29
C ALA A 234 -3.82 11.91 -9.63
N TRP A 235 -2.71 11.81 -8.88
CA TRP A 235 -2.32 12.86 -7.94
C TRP A 235 -0.86 13.31 -8.05
N GLY A 236 -0.04 12.64 -8.88
CA GLY A 236 1.37 12.98 -9.01
C GLY A 236 2.07 13.14 -7.65
N TRP A 237 2.64 14.34 -7.39
CA TRP A 237 3.32 14.65 -6.13
C TRP A 237 2.35 14.84 -4.93
N GLN A 238 1.07 15.18 -5.16
CA GLN A 238 0.05 15.35 -4.11
C GLN A 238 -0.28 14.04 -3.38
N ARG A 239 0.07 12.88 -3.96
CA ARG A 239 -0.05 11.57 -3.30
C ARG A 239 0.63 11.53 -1.92
N ARG A 240 1.78 12.24 -1.75
CA ARG A 240 2.48 12.32 -0.46
C ARG A 240 1.63 13.00 0.61
N HIS A 241 0.85 14.01 0.26
CA HIS A 241 -0.08 14.67 1.19
C HIS A 241 -1.15 13.71 1.69
N ARG A 242 -1.75 12.95 0.77
CA ARG A 242 -2.80 11.97 1.08
C ARG A 242 -2.25 10.86 1.96
N TYR A 243 -1.09 10.31 1.60
CA TYR A 243 -0.40 9.30 2.40
C TYR A 243 -0.16 9.78 3.84
N TRP A 244 0.40 10.97 4.03
CA TRP A 244 0.65 11.51 5.36
C TRP A 244 -0.65 11.79 6.12
N ALA A 245 -1.64 12.37 5.47
CA ALA A 245 -2.93 12.67 6.11
C ALA A 245 -3.63 11.38 6.57
N ALA A 246 -3.70 10.37 5.72
CA ALA A 246 -4.29 9.07 6.05
C ALA A 246 -3.49 8.34 7.14
N SER A 247 -2.15 8.33 7.07
CA SER A 247 -1.30 7.75 8.11
C SER A 247 -1.50 8.43 9.47
N TYR A 248 -1.64 9.78 9.51
CA TYR A 248 -1.96 10.49 10.75
C TYR A 248 -3.33 10.12 11.29
N ASP A 249 -4.33 9.89 10.44
CA ASP A 249 -5.65 9.46 10.89
C ASP A 249 -5.61 8.07 11.54
N VAL A 250 -4.88 7.13 10.94
CA VAL A 250 -4.68 5.80 11.51
C VAL A 250 -3.92 5.89 12.83
N VAL A 251 -2.79 6.61 12.89
CA VAL A 251 -2.01 6.78 14.13
C VAL A 251 -2.86 7.41 15.23
N ARG A 252 -3.68 8.43 14.90
CA ARG A 252 -4.60 9.07 15.84
C ARG A 252 -5.66 8.09 16.34
N ALA A 253 -6.23 7.28 15.46
CA ALA A 253 -7.25 6.30 15.83
C ALA A 253 -6.69 5.19 16.74
N VAL A 254 -5.44 4.77 16.49
CA VAL A 254 -4.82 3.65 17.24
C VAL A 254 -4.12 4.10 18.52
N ARG A 255 -3.45 5.26 18.52
CA ARG A 255 -2.59 5.75 19.62
C ARG A 255 -3.04 7.07 20.26
N GLY A 256 -4.12 7.65 19.75
CA GLY A 256 -4.67 8.92 20.24
C GLY A 256 -4.03 10.17 19.68
N SER A 257 -4.73 11.30 19.87
CA SER A 257 -4.34 12.61 19.31
C SER A 257 -3.01 13.14 19.84
N ALA A 258 -2.67 12.88 21.11
CA ALA A 258 -1.40 13.33 21.69
C ALA A 258 -0.20 12.68 20.98
N HIS A 259 -0.27 11.37 20.72
CA HIS A 259 0.77 10.66 19.99
C HIS A 259 0.86 11.12 18.53
N ALA A 260 -0.28 11.32 17.85
CA ALA A 260 -0.31 11.85 16.48
C ALA A 260 0.32 13.25 16.39
N ARG A 261 0.07 14.14 17.37
CA ARG A 261 0.70 15.46 17.46
C ARG A 261 2.21 15.38 17.66
N ALA A 262 2.67 14.53 18.59
CA ALA A 262 4.11 14.33 18.81
C ALA A 262 4.80 13.79 17.56
N TRP A 263 4.21 12.81 16.90
CA TRP A 263 4.71 12.25 15.65
C TRP A 263 4.74 13.29 14.52
N ALA A 264 3.70 14.13 14.42
CA ALA A 264 3.67 15.23 13.46
C ALA A 264 4.75 16.28 13.74
N GLY A 265 5.04 16.57 15.01
CA GLY A 265 6.13 17.48 15.40
C GLY A 265 7.50 16.96 14.94
N VAL A 266 7.79 15.69 15.13
CA VAL A 266 9.04 15.05 14.65
C VAL A 266 9.13 15.13 13.12
N ASN A 267 8.06 14.75 12.41
CA ASN A 267 8.04 14.78 10.94
C ASN A 267 8.13 16.21 10.38
N LEU A 268 7.51 17.20 11.05
CA LEU A 268 7.63 18.60 10.68
C LEU A 268 9.08 19.08 10.78
N ALA A 269 9.74 18.78 11.90
CA ALA A 269 11.14 19.14 12.13
C ALA A 269 12.07 18.46 11.10
N ALA A 270 11.89 17.16 10.87
CA ALA A 270 12.65 16.43 9.86
C ALA A 270 12.44 17.01 8.45
N THR A 271 11.19 17.29 8.08
CA THR A 271 10.85 17.91 6.79
C THR A 271 11.51 19.29 6.63
N ALA A 272 11.54 20.11 7.68
CA ALA A 272 12.18 21.42 7.66
C ALA A 272 13.70 21.31 7.48
N VAL A 273 14.36 20.35 8.16
CA VAL A 273 15.79 20.08 8.01
C VAL A 273 16.13 19.63 6.59
N HIS A 274 15.38 18.67 6.05
CA HIS A 274 15.58 18.19 4.68
C HIS A 274 15.30 19.26 3.63
N LEU A 275 14.28 20.11 3.86
CA LEU A 275 14.00 21.25 3.00
C LEU A 275 15.17 22.23 2.97
N ALA A 276 15.74 22.59 4.13
CA ALA A 276 16.90 23.47 4.21
C ALA A 276 18.11 22.86 3.48
N ALA A 277 18.42 21.59 3.72
CA ALA A 277 19.51 20.89 3.05
C ALA A 277 19.35 20.84 1.52
N ASN A 278 18.14 20.56 1.03
CA ASN A 278 17.87 20.56 -0.41
C ASN A 278 17.94 21.97 -1.02
N ARG A 279 17.53 23.00 -0.30
CA ARG A 279 17.69 24.40 -0.77
C ARG A 279 19.15 24.79 -0.91
N VAL A 280 19.97 24.53 0.11
CA VAL A 280 21.41 24.80 0.04
C VAL A 280 22.04 24.03 -1.12
N GLY A 281 21.77 22.72 -1.22
CA GLY A 281 22.32 21.91 -2.30
C GLY A 281 21.77 22.23 -3.70
N SER A 282 20.71 23.02 -3.81
CA SER A 282 20.14 23.48 -5.07
C SER A 282 20.77 24.78 -5.62
N LEU A 283 21.64 25.41 -4.86
CA LEU A 283 22.37 26.63 -5.27
C LEU A 283 23.43 26.35 -6.35
N THR A 284 23.81 25.09 -6.53
CA THR A 284 24.69 24.66 -7.61
C THR A 284 23.94 24.53 -8.94
N ALA A 285 24.66 24.42 -10.07
CA ALA A 285 24.08 24.15 -11.37
C ALA A 285 24.01 22.65 -11.69
N GLY A 286 23.20 22.27 -12.67
CA GLY A 286 23.16 20.92 -13.24
C GLY A 286 21.96 20.07 -12.80
N PRO A 287 21.88 18.81 -13.29
CA PRO A 287 20.74 17.90 -13.08
C PRO A 287 20.47 17.58 -11.61
N ALA A 288 21.53 17.47 -10.79
CA ALA A 288 21.43 17.24 -9.36
C ALA A 288 20.73 18.41 -8.64
N ALA A 289 21.02 19.64 -9.01
CA ALA A 289 20.38 20.83 -8.47
C ALA A 289 18.90 20.91 -8.86
N ALA A 290 18.56 20.55 -10.10
CA ALA A 290 17.16 20.49 -10.56
C ALA A 290 16.33 19.48 -9.73
N ARG A 291 16.88 18.28 -9.50
CA ARG A 291 16.26 17.26 -8.64
C ARG A 291 16.07 17.76 -7.20
N ARG A 292 17.08 18.44 -6.63
CA ARG A 292 16.97 19.03 -5.28
C ARG A 292 15.93 20.14 -5.19
N ARG A 293 15.80 20.99 -6.25
CA ARG A 293 14.73 22.00 -6.31
C ARG A 293 13.36 21.35 -6.33
N HIS A 294 13.16 20.30 -7.13
CA HIS A 294 11.91 19.55 -7.14
C HIS A 294 11.58 18.96 -5.77
N GLU A 295 12.54 18.26 -5.13
CA GLU A 295 12.35 17.68 -3.80
C GLU A 295 12.07 18.76 -2.73
N ALA A 296 12.76 19.91 -2.79
CA ALA A 296 12.49 21.04 -1.91
C ALA A 296 11.06 21.58 -2.08
N ALA A 297 10.53 21.63 -3.30
CA ALA A 297 9.15 22.05 -3.53
C ALA A 297 8.15 21.05 -2.90
N VAL A 298 8.37 19.74 -3.06
CA VAL A 298 7.55 18.70 -2.45
C VAL A 298 7.62 18.77 -0.92
N LEU A 299 8.80 18.85 -0.34
CA LEU A 299 8.97 18.96 1.13
C LEU A 299 8.28 20.21 1.68
N ARG A 300 8.43 21.37 1.01
CA ARG A 300 7.75 22.61 1.40
C ARG A 300 6.23 22.42 1.45
N SER A 301 5.66 21.70 0.50
CA SER A 301 4.22 21.46 0.43
C SER A 301 3.70 20.54 1.53
N LEU A 302 4.55 19.73 2.18
CA LEU A 302 4.17 18.86 3.30
C LEU A 302 4.12 19.60 4.66
N LEU A 303 4.80 20.74 4.80
CA LEU A 303 4.81 21.49 6.06
C LEU A 303 3.41 21.80 6.61
N PRO A 304 2.43 22.26 5.78
CA PRO A 304 1.07 22.48 6.27
C PRO A 304 0.36 21.21 6.76
N VAL A 305 0.64 20.05 6.14
CA VAL A 305 0.05 18.77 6.55
C VAL A 305 0.50 18.41 7.96
N HIS A 306 1.81 18.43 8.21
CA HIS A 306 2.39 18.14 9.53
C HIS A 306 1.99 19.21 10.56
N GLY A 307 2.08 20.49 10.18
CA GLY A 307 1.75 21.63 11.05
C GLY A 307 0.29 21.62 11.53
N ARG A 308 -0.65 21.25 10.65
CA ARG A 308 -2.07 21.11 11.02
C ARG A 308 -2.25 20.04 12.09
N VAL A 309 -1.68 18.85 11.90
CA VAL A 309 -1.83 17.75 12.86
C VAL A 309 -1.15 18.10 14.19
N LEU A 310 0.04 18.72 14.15
CA LEU A 310 0.70 19.23 15.35
C LEU A 310 -0.20 20.18 16.13
N ALA A 311 -0.83 21.14 15.47
CA ALA A 311 -1.69 22.15 16.10
C ALA A 311 -3.02 21.57 16.60
N THR A 312 -3.72 20.79 15.76
CA THR A 312 -5.11 20.38 16.02
C THR A 312 -5.25 18.93 16.49
N GLY A 313 -4.26 18.09 16.28
CA GLY A 313 -4.35 16.62 16.47
C GLY A 313 -5.18 15.92 15.38
N VAL A 314 -5.67 16.64 14.36
CA VAL A 314 -6.58 16.10 13.35
C VAL A 314 -6.03 16.36 11.94
N PRO A 315 -5.82 15.31 11.11
CA PRO A 315 -5.46 15.49 9.72
C PRO A 315 -6.66 16.03 8.91
N ARG A 316 -6.36 16.61 7.74
CA ARG A 316 -7.38 16.90 6.73
C ARG A 316 -7.35 15.78 5.71
N LEU A 317 -8.35 14.92 5.74
CA LEU A 317 -8.58 13.94 4.67
C LEU A 317 -9.26 14.69 3.52
N GLU A 318 -8.69 14.62 2.33
CA GLU A 318 -9.28 15.26 1.16
C GLU A 318 -10.36 14.36 0.56
N ALA A 319 -11.46 14.97 0.14
CA ALA A 319 -12.51 14.33 -0.64
C ALA A 319 -11.98 13.90 -2.04
N GLN A 320 -12.82 13.17 -2.79
CA GLN A 320 -12.52 12.62 -4.13
C GLN A 320 -11.76 13.58 -5.05
N PRO A 321 -10.88 13.07 -5.94
CA PRO A 321 -10.41 13.85 -7.07
C PRO A 321 -11.63 14.30 -7.90
N PRO A 322 -11.64 15.50 -8.48
CA PRO A 322 -12.71 15.89 -9.38
C PRO A 322 -12.84 14.86 -10.50
N ALA A 323 -14.05 14.38 -10.70
CA ALA A 323 -14.38 13.56 -11.87
C ALA A 323 -14.09 14.40 -13.11
N SER A 324 -13.13 14.03 -13.88
CA SER A 324 -12.65 14.72 -15.09
C SER A 324 -11.46 15.66 -14.88
N GLY A 325 -10.38 15.31 -15.48
CA GLY A 325 -9.15 16.10 -15.61
C GLY A 325 -8.06 15.37 -16.39
N LEU A 326 -8.44 14.49 -17.28
CA LEU A 326 -7.55 14.04 -18.35
C LEU A 326 -7.96 14.77 -19.65
N ARG A 327 -7.43 15.99 -19.83
CA ARG A 327 -7.21 16.57 -21.16
C ARG A 327 -5.75 16.33 -21.55
#